data_0a986b9db3bb2ecb1e9043bca78a80d1
#
_entry.id   0a986b9db3bb2ecb1e9043bca78a80d1
#
_cell.length_a   1.000
_cell.length_b   1.000
_cell.length_c   1.000
_cell.angle_alpha   90.00
_cell.angle_beta   90.00
_cell.angle_gamma   90.00
#
_symmetry.space_group_name_H-M   'P 1'
#
loop_
_entity.id
_entity.type
_entity.pdbx_description
1 polymer ?
#
loop_
_entity_poly.entity_id
_entity_poly.type
_entity_poly.pdbx_seq_one_letter_code
_entity_poly.pdbx_strand_id
1 'polypeptide(L)'
;MTGIWVDKSKAPEIKSVNDLFDPKYKGKVTFLEEMRDSVPLVMKAEGVDPEEASDEDWLKAIEKVDQAADSGQIRRFSGNDYTEDLTAGNIVAAIGWSGDASIIENENAEWIMPSEGCVLWSDNMVIPVGAPNTAAALGWMEFVYEPEVAADLTEYITYISPVEGVKELVEPELAKDPLVFPTPEFQKNCSTQVSPPDVDKVSEAWANVLTG
;
A
#
# COMPACT_ATOMS: atom_id res chain seq x y z
N MET A 1 -0.19 -4.19 3.67
CA MET A 1 -0.69 -4.50 2.29
C MET A 1 -1.11 -3.21 1.62
N THR A 2 -0.95 -3.12 0.30
CA THR A 2 -1.42 -1.99 -0.51
C THR A 2 -2.67 -2.39 -1.28
N GLY A 3 -3.69 -1.56 -1.21
CA GLY A 3 -4.98 -1.71 -1.88
C GLY A 3 -5.65 -0.36 -2.07
N ILE A 4 -6.97 -0.29 -1.90
CA ILE A 4 -7.71 0.96 -2.11
C ILE A 4 -8.46 1.34 -0.84
N TRP A 5 -8.27 2.57 -0.35
CA TRP A 5 -9.18 3.23 0.56
C TRP A 5 -10.33 3.88 -0.20
N VAL A 6 -11.55 3.70 0.27
CA VAL A 6 -12.77 4.21 -0.41
C VAL A 6 -13.70 4.81 0.63
N ASP A 7 -14.16 6.03 0.40
CA ASP A 7 -15.32 6.60 1.12
C ASP A 7 -16.60 5.97 0.54
N LYS A 8 -17.12 4.97 1.25
CA LYS A 8 -18.29 4.18 0.81
C LYS A 8 -19.58 5.00 0.74
N SER A 9 -19.63 6.14 1.40
CA SER A 9 -20.79 7.05 1.29
C SER A 9 -20.82 7.81 -0.04
N LYS A 10 -19.67 7.97 -0.70
CA LYS A 10 -19.50 8.76 -1.93
C LYS A 10 -19.19 7.91 -3.16
N ALA A 11 -18.53 6.78 -2.97
CA ALA A 11 -18.06 5.92 -4.07
C ALA A 11 -18.22 4.42 -3.76
N PRO A 12 -19.43 3.94 -3.36
CA PRO A 12 -19.65 2.55 -2.94
C PRO A 12 -19.39 1.52 -4.03
N GLU A 13 -19.38 1.93 -5.29
CA GLU A 13 -19.18 1.07 -6.46
C GLU A 13 -17.71 0.78 -6.77
N ILE A 14 -16.75 1.54 -6.22
CA ILE A 14 -15.32 1.25 -6.43
C ILE A 14 -14.98 -0.12 -5.86
N LYS A 15 -14.42 -0.99 -6.72
CA LYS A 15 -14.00 -2.37 -6.41
C LYS A 15 -12.71 -2.76 -7.13
N SER A 16 -12.28 -1.98 -8.11
CA SER A 16 -11.13 -2.22 -8.96
C SER A 16 -10.25 -0.97 -9.02
N VAL A 17 -8.96 -1.16 -9.25
CA VAL A 17 -8.04 -0.04 -9.54
C VAL A 17 -8.48 0.69 -10.81
N ASN A 18 -9.06 -0.02 -11.79
CA ASN A 18 -9.59 0.61 -12.99
C ASN A 18 -10.74 1.60 -12.71
N ASP A 19 -11.51 1.42 -11.64
CA ASP A 19 -12.57 2.36 -11.25
C ASP A 19 -12.01 3.74 -10.86
N LEU A 20 -10.75 3.81 -10.41
CA LEU A 20 -10.07 5.07 -10.06
C LEU A 20 -9.82 5.97 -11.29
N PHE A 21 -9.84 5.39 -12.48
CA PHE A 21 -9.71 6.12 -13.76
C PHE A 21 -11.06 6.56 -14.34
N ASP A 22 -12.20 6.25 -13.69
CA ASP A 22 -13.52 6.72 -14.14
C ASP A 22 -13.58 8.26 -14.05
N PRO A 23 -13.92 8.96 -15.16
CA PRO A 23 -13.98 10.42 -15.19
C PRO A 23 -14.91 11.06 -14.15
N LYS A 24 -15.88 10.31 -13.60
CA LYS A 24 -16.74 10.81 -12.49
C LYS A 24 -15.97 11.11 -11.22
N TYR A 25 -14.78 10.52 -11.03
CA TYR A 25 -13.91 10.75 -9.88
C TYR A 25 -12.75 11.69 -10.18
N LYS A 26 -12.78 12.40 -11.29
CA LYS A 26 -11.72 13.33 -11.68
C LYS A 26 -11.36 14.32 -10.57
N GLY A 27 -10.08 14.35 -10.20
CA GLY A 27 -9.54 15.18 -9.13
C GLY A 27 -9.98 14.75 -7.71
N LYS A 28 -10.52 13.54 -7.58
CA LYS A 28 -11.02 12.97 -6.31
C LYS A 28 -10.35 11.66 -5.92
N VAL A 29 -9.28 11.28 -6.62
CA VAL A 29 -8.48 10.10 -6.31
C VAL A 29 -7.02 10.49 -6.10
N THR A 30 -6.33 9.79 -5.20
CA THR A 30 -4.90 9.96 -4.90
C THR A 30 -4.18 8.64 -5.07
N PHE A 31 -2.97 8.69 -5.62
CA PHE A 31 -2.10 7.52 -5.75
C PHE A 31 -0.90 7.69 -4.83
N LEU A 32 -0.32 6.57 -4.39
CA LEU A 32 0.93 6.61 -3.66
C LEU A 32 2.10 7.02 -4.59
N GLU A 33 2.99 7.86 -4.07
CA GLU A 33 4.25 8.20 -4.75
C GLU A 33 5.21 7.02 -4.82
N GLU A 34 5.03 6.01 -3.96
CA GLU A 34 5.83 4.78 -4.00
C GLU A 34 5.46 3.95 -5.25
N MET A 35 6.42 3.89 -6.18
CA MET A 35 6.26 3.21 -7.47
C MET A 35 5.86 1.75 -7.32
N ARG A 36 6.51 1.03 -6.39
CA ARG A 36 6.30 -0.41 -6.19
C ARG A 36 4.99 -0.76 -5.50
N ASP A 37 4.23 0.25 -5.07
CA ASP A 37 2.86 0.10 -4.58
C ASP A 37 1.84 0.45 -5.66
N SER A 38 1.97 1.63 -6.28
CA SER A 38 0.99 2.14 -7.25
C SER A 38 1.03 1.40 -8.58
N VAL A 39 2.22 1.21 -9.16
CA VAL A 39 2.36 0.64 -10.52
C VAL A 39 1.94 -0.83 -10.59
N PRO A 40 2.33 -1.73 -9.66
CA PRO A 40 1.86 -3.12 -9.66
C PRO A 40 0.34 -3.25 -9.57
N LEU A 41 -0.35 -2.41 -8.82
CA LEU A 41 -1.81 -2.42 -8.76
C LEU A 41 -2.43 -2.06 -10.11
N VAL A 42 -1.86 -1.08 -10.82
CA VAL A 42 -2.30 -0.73 -12.18
C VAL A 42 -2.03 -1.88 -13.15
N MET A 43 -0.86 -2.53 -13.07
CA MET A 43 -0.55 -3.72 -13.90
C MET A 43 -1.56 -4.83 -13.66
N LYS A 44 -1.88 -5.15 -12.40
CA LYS A 44 -2.91 -6.15 -12.06
C LYS A 44 -4.27 -5.82 -12.67
N ALA A 45 -4.65 -4.55 -12.66
CA ALA A 45 -5.91 -4.08 -13.28
C ALA A 45 -5.91 -4.22 -14.80
N GLU A 46 -4.75 -4.26 -15.44
CA GLU A 46 -4.57 -4.54 -16.86
C GLU A 46 -4.36 -6.04 -17.17
N GLY A 47 -4.45 -6.90 -16.12
CA GLY A 47 -4.29 -8.35 -16.26
C GLY A 47 -2.85 -8.82 -16.37
N VAL A 48 -1.89 -7.99 -15.98
CA VAL A 48 -0.47 -8.31 -15.93
C VAL A 48 -0.09 -8.75 -14.53
N ASP A 49 0.61 -9.88 -14.40
CA ASP A 49 1.18 -10.31 -13.13
C ASP A 49 2.47 -9.52 -12.85
N PRO A 50 2.54 -8.72 -11.77
CA PRO A 50 3.73 -7.94 -11.46
C PRO A 50 4.99 -8.79 -11.22
N GLU A 51 4.84 -10.02 -10.74
CA GLU A 51 5.97 -10.92 -10.44
C GLU A 51 6.64 -11.46 -11.71
N GLU A 52 5.93 -11.45 -12.85
CA GLU A 52 6.43 -11.90 -14.15
C GLU A 52 6.60 -10.73 -15.15
N ALA A 53 6.34 -9.48 -14.71
CA ALA A 53 6.29 -8.33 -15.59
C ALA A 53 7.65 -7.92 -16.13
N SER A 54 7.68 -7.57 -17.43
CA SER A 54 8.84 -6.96 -18.09
C SER A 54 8.92 -5.46 -17.84
N ASP A 55 10.07 -4.82 -18.15
CA ASP A 55 10.19 -3.36 -18.12
C ASP A 55 9.15 -2.67 -19.00
N GLU A 56 8.77 -3.27 -20.12
CA GLU A 56 7.75 -2.71 -21.01
C GLU A 56 6.36 -2.68 -20.35
N ASP A 57 6.03 -3.70 -19.57
CA ASP A 57 4.77 -3.74 -18.81
C ASP A 57 4.74 -2.66 -17.74
N TRP A 58 5.86 -2.49 -17.01
CA TRP A 58 6.02 -1.40 -16.03
C TRP A 58 5.85 -0.02 -16.68
N LEU A 59 6.55 0.23 -17.78
CA LEU A 59 6.51 1.51 -18.48
C LEU A 59 5.11 1.80 -19.05
N LYS A 60 4.40 0.79 -19.53
CA LYS A 60 3.02 0.93 -20.01
C LYS A 60 2.06 1.30 -18.88
N ALA A 61 2.20 0.68 -17.71
CA ALA A 61 1.40 1.03 -16.55
C ALA A 61 1.71 2.45 -16.06
N ILE A 62 2.99 2.86 -16.05
CA ILE A 62 3.42 4.23 -15.74
C ILE A 62 2.82 5.23 -16.73
N GLU A 63 2.85 4.94 -18.04
CA GLU A 63 2.25 5.80 -19.06
C GLU A 63 0.73 6.02 -18.82
N LYS A 64 0.01 4.98 -18.41
CA LYS A 64 -1.41 5.10 -18.05
C LYS A 64 -1.61 6.04 -16.86
N VAL A 65 -0.75 5.94 -15.84
CA VAL A 65 -0.80 6.82 -14.65
C VAL A 65 -0.45 8.26 -15.03
N ASP A 66 0.56 8.46 -15.89
CA ASP A 66 0.99 9.76 -16.40
C ASP A 66 -0.16 10.47 -17.14
N GLN A 67 -0.80 9.79 -18.09
CA GLN A 67 -1.96 10.31 -18.80
C GLN A 67 -3.11 10.68 -17.85
N ALA A 68 -3.32 9.90 -16.79
CA ALA A 68 -4.33 10.20 -15.78
C ALA A 68 -3.94 11.43 -14.93
N ALA A 69 -2.66 11.58 -14.58
CA ALA A 69 -2.15 12.75 -13.88
C ALA A 69 -2.29 14.02 -14.75
N ASP A 70 -1.83 13.99 -16.00
CA ASP A 70 -1.92 15.09 -16.95
C ASP A 70 -3.37 15.54 -17.22
N SER A 71 -4.28 14.57 -17.29
CA SER A 71 -5.70 14.89 -17.45
C SER A 71 -6.33 15.51 -16.20
N GLY A 72 -5.65 15.48 -15.06
CA GLY A 72 -6.17 15.86 -13.75
C GLY A 72 -7.15 14.83 -13.16
N GLN A 73 -7.15 13.60 -13.63
CA GLN A 73 -7.92 12.50 -13.04
C GLN A 73 -7.37 12.21 -11.63
N ILE A 74 -6.05 12.08 -11.51
CA ILE A 74 -5.37 11.95 -10.23
C ILE A 74 -5.20 13.33 -9.62
N ARG A 75 -5.65 13.51 -8.38
CA ARG A 75 -5.54 14.77 -7.65
C ARG A 75 -4.08 15.10 -7.31
N ARG A 76 -3.36 14.12 -6.79
CA ARG A 76 -1.93 14.19 -6.45
C ARG A 76 -1.36 12.81 -6.18
N PHE A 77 -0.04 12.75 -6.13
CA PHE A 77 0.70 11.65 -5.52
C PHE A 77 1.07 12.04 -4.09
N SER A 78 1.08 11.08 -3.17
CA SER A 78 1.43 11.34 -1.76
C SER A 78 1.95 10.09 -1.06
N GLY A 79 2.64 10.30 0.06
CA GLY A 79 2.83 9.26 1.07
C GLY A 79 1.54 9.08 1.89
N ASN A 80 1.64 9.14 3.22
CA ASN A 80 0.47 8.97 4.11
C ASN A 80 -0.53 10.13 4.09
N ASP A 81 -0.23 11.27 3.46
CA ASP A 81 -1.10 12.47 3.49
C ASP A 81 -2.47 12.26 2.83
N TYR A 82 -2.67 11.16 2.07
CA TYR A 82 -3.99 10.81 1.55
C TYR A 82 -5.01 10.56 2.69
N THR A 83 -4.54 10.17 3.87
CA THR A 83 -5.39 9.95 5.06
C THR A 83 -6.07 11.23 5.51
N GLU A 84 -5.36 12.36 5.49
CA GLU A 84 -5.91 13.68 5.77
C GLU A 84 -6.92 14.10 4.70
N ASP A 85 -6.62 13.88 3.41
CA ASP A 85 -7.53 14.21 2.31
C ASP A 85 -8.82 13.37 2.36
N LEU A 86 -8.72 12.09 2.75
CA LEU A 86 -9.86 11.20 2.89
C LEU A 86 -10.72 11.59 4.12
N THR A 87 -10.08 11.91 5.24
CA THR A 87 -10.72 12.41 6.46
C THR A 87 -11.46 13.72 6.20
N ALA A 88 -10.82 14.66 5.51
CA ALA A 88 -11.43 15.94 5.15
C ALA A 88 -12.48 15.84 4.01
N GLY A 89 -12.59 14.68 3.37
CA GLY A 89 -13.51 14.47 2.24
C GLY A 89 -13.09 15.18 0.95
N ASN A 90 -11.83 15.54 0.82
CA ASN A 90 -11.26 16.13 -0.39
C ASN A 90 -11.17 15.12 -1.52
N ILE A 91 -10.97 13.84 -1.19
CA ILE A 91 -10.95 12.70 -2.11
C ILE A 91 -12.04 11.70 -1.72
N VAL A 92 -12.34 10.79 -2.63
CA VAL A 92 -13.29 9.68 -2.42
C VAL A 92 -12.60 8.32 -2.40
N ALA A 93 -11.39 8.23 -2.95
CA ALA A 93 -10.58 7.02 -2.91
C ALA A 93 -9.08 7.33 -3.03
N ALA A 94 -8.27 6.41 -2.53
CA ALA A 94 -6.82 6.45 -2.68
C ALA A 94 -6.25 5.04 -2.78
N ILE A 95 -5.18 4.85 -3.58
CA ILE A 95 -4.27 3.73 -3.36
C ILE A 95 -3.59 4.00 -2.01
N GLY A 96 -3.62 3.03 -1.10
CA GLY A 96 -3.10 3.24 0.25
C GLY A 96 -2.90 1.95 1.04
N TRP A 97 -2.28 2.08 2.21
CA TRP A 97 -1.86 0.95 3.04
C TRP A 97 -2.94 0.55 4.04
N SER A 98 -3.08 -0.76 4.25
CA SER A 98 -4.13 -1.34 5.10
C SER A 98 -4.05 -0.93 6.57
N GLY A 99 -2.86 -0.66 7.09
CA GLY A 99 -2.66 -0.28 8.50
C GLY A 99 -3.05 1.16 8.83
N ASP A 100 -3.29 2.01 7.83
CA ASP A 100 -3.67 3.41 8.06
C ASP A 100 -5.11 3.57 8.58
N ALA A 101 -5.82 2.47 8.84
CA ALA A 101 -7.12 2.46 9.48
C ALA A 101 -7.14 3.20 10.83
N SER A 102 -6.02 3.14 11.57
CA SER A 102 -5.89 3.78 12.88
C SER A 102 -5.81 5.31 12.85
N ILE A 103 -5.52 5.90 11.69
CA ILE A 103 -5.30 7.35 11.52
C ILE A 103 -6.33 8.03 10.61
N ILE A 104 -7.19 7.28 9.92
CA ILE A 104 -8.25 7.85 9.08
C ILE A 104 -9.50 8.10 9.93
N GLU A 105 -9.79 9.37 10.19
CA GLU A 105 -10.97 9.81 10.97
C GLU A 105 -12.21 10.02 10.07
N ASN A 106 -12.55 9.00 9.26
CA ASN A 106 -13.74 8.98 8.42
C ASN A 106 -14.45 7.63 8.57
N GLU A 107 -15.56 7.59 9.28
CA GLU A 107 -16.33 6.36 9.56
C GLU A 107 -16.86 5.65 8.30
N ASN A 108 -16.90 6.33 7.15
CA ASN A 108 -17.32 5.78 5.89
C ASN A 108 -16.14 5.29 5.04
N ALA A 109 -14.91 5.53 5.49
CA ALA A 109 -13.72 5.04 4.81
C ALA A 109 -13.50 3.55 5.11
N GLU A 110 -13.31 2.78 4.07
CA GLU A 110 -13.04 1.35 4.14
C GLU A 110 -11.86 1.01 3.24
N TRP A 111 -10.90 0.24 3.79
CA TRP A 111 -9.87 -0.35 2.94
C TRP A 111 -10.44 -1.60 2.26
N ILE A 112 -10.30 -1.67 0.96
CA ILE A 112 -10.72 -2.83 0.17
C ILE A 112 -9.53 -3.44 -0.56
N MET A 113 -9.51 -4.76 -0.65
CA MET A 113 -8.71 -5.46 -1.63
C MET A 113 -9.37 -5.26 -3.00
N PRO A 114 -8.68 -4.68 -3.99
CA PRO A 114 -9.21 -4.61 -5.36
C PRO A 114 -9.60 -5.99 -5.89
N SER A 115 -10.53 -6.04 -6.84
CA SER A 115 -10.99 -7.30 -7.45
C SER A 115 -9.86 -8.10 -8.10
N GLU A 116 -8.84 -7.43 -8.55
CA GLU A 116 -7.61 -7.99 -9.14
C GLU A 116 -6.55 -8.36 -8.10
N GLY A 117 -6.81 -8.10 -6.82
CA GLY A 117 -5.93 -8.41 -5.69
C GLY A 117 -5.09 -7.23 -5.21
N CYS A 118 -4.28 -7.47 -4.18
CA CYS A 118 -3.45 -6.46 -3.51
C CYS A 118 -1.95 -6.68 -3.75
N VAL A 119 -1.13 -5.78 -3.20
CA VAL A 119 0.32 -5.96 -3.09
C VAL A 119 0.68 -6.19 -1.63
N LEU A 120 1.46 -7.24 -1.39
CA LEU A 120 2.01 -7.58 -0.07
C LEU A 120 3.49 -7.21 -0.04
N TRP A 121 3.88 -6.40 0.94
CA TRP A 121 5.24 -5.91 1.13
C TRP A 121 5.73 -6.18 2.54
N SER A 122 7.02 -6.02 2.75
CA SER A 122 7.67 -6.23 4.04
C SER A 122 8.79 -5.20 4.23
N ASP A 123 8.70 -4.42 5.30
CA ASP A 123 9.78 -3.54 5.72
C ASP A 123 10.86 -4.34 6.44
N ASN A 124 12.11 -3.93 6.28
CA ASN A 124 13.24 -4.61 6.85
C ASN A 124 14.16 -3.64 7.58
N MET A 125 14.53 -3.97 8.80
CA MET A 125 15.61 -3.29 9.50
C MET A 125 16.95 -3.79 8.98
N VAL A 126 17.87 -2.88 8.68
CA VAL A 126 19.21 -3.21 8.19
C VAL A 126 20.28 -2.49 9.00
N ILE A 127 21.45 -3.12 9.16
CA ILE A 127 22.62 -2.50 9.78
C ILE A 127 23.63 -2.21 8.68
N PRO A 128 23.93 -0.94 8.38
CA PRO A 128 24.91 -0.59 7.34
C PRO A 128 26.31 -1.13 7.65
N VAL A 129 27.06 -1.47 6.62
CA VAL A 129 28.47 -1.87 6.76
C VAL A 129 29.25 -0.72 7.40
N GLY A 130 30.03 -1.05 8.46
CA GLY A 130 30.81 -0.06 9.19
C GLY A 130 30.03 0.70 10.28
N ALA A 131 28.79 0.30 10.59
CA ALA A 131 28.05 0.87 11.71
C ALA A 131 28.84 0.77 13.02
N PRO A 132 29.00 1.85 13.79
CA PRO A 132 29.87 1.85 14.98
C PRO A 132 29.29 1.09 16.19
N ASN A 133 27.96 0.89 16.21
CA ASN A 133 27.24 0.30 17.35
C ASN A 133 26.40 -0.92 16.95
N THR A 134 26.98 -1.85 16.19
CA THR A 134 26.29 -3.06 15.69
C THR A 134 25.60 -3.87 16.80
N ALA A 135 26.27 -4.02 17.97
CA ALA A 135 25.69 -4.76 19.07
C ALA A 135 24.42 -4.12 19.64
N ALA A 136 24.37 -2.78 19.73
CA ALA A 136 23.18 -2.06 20.17
C ALA A 136 22.05 -2.14 19.12
N ALA A 137 22.39 -2.07 17.82
CA ALA A 137 21.43 -2.25 16.76
C ALA A 137 20.81 -3.65 16.75
N LEU A 138 21.63 -4.69 16.95
CA LEU A 138 21.14 -6.07 17.11
C LEU A 138 20.22 -6.21 18.33
N GLY A 139 20.60 -5.65 19.48
CA GLY A 139 19.77 -5.69 20.68
C GLY A 139 18.42 -4.98 20.49
N TRP A 140 18.37 -3.90 19.69
CA TRP A 140 17.12 -3.26 19.30
C TRP A 140 16.27 -4.17 18.40
N MET A 141 16.88 -4.79 17.38
CA MET A 141 16.19 -5.73 16.51
C MET A 141 15.63 -6.92 17.29
N GLU A 142 16.42 -7.52 18.19
CA GLU A 142 15.97 -8.62 19.05
C GLU A 142 14.79 -8.19 19.93
N PHE A 143 14.86 -7.00 20.54
CA PHE A 143 13.80 -6.46 21.40
C PHE A 143 12.46 -6.30 20.68
N VAL A 144 12.44 -5.76 19.46
CA VAL A 144 11.17 -5.57 18.73
C VAL A 144 10.58 -6.88 18.19
N TYR A 145 11.36 -7.97 18.18
CA TYR A 145 10.90 -9.32 17.82
C TYR A 145 10.50 -10.17 19.04
N GLU A 146 10.60 -9.65 20.28
CA GLU A 146 9.99 -10.29 21.43
C GLU A 146 8.47 -10.28 21.27
N PRO A 147 7.75 -11.44 21.42
CA PRO A 147 6.32 -11.54 21.10
C PRO A 147 5.44 -10.50 21.80
N GLU A 148 5.72 -10.21 23.08
CA GLU A 148 4.96 -9.22 23.85
C GLU A 148 5.18 -7.80 23.29
N VAL A 149 6.43 -7.44 22.94
CA VAL A 149 6.76 -6.14 22.34
C VAL A 149 6.16 -6.01 20.94
N ALA A 150 6.23 -7.09 20.17
CA ALA A 150 5.63 -7.14 18.84
C ALA A 150 4.08 -7.05 18.88
N ALA A 151 3.45 -7.56 19.95
CA ALA A 151 2.02 -7.41 20.16
C ALA A 151 1.65 -5.96 20.43
N ASP A 152 2.34 -5.28 21.37
CA ASP A 152 2.13 -3.85 21.64
C ASP A 152 2.33 -3.00 20.36
N LEU A 153 3.37 -3.31 19.58
CA LEU A 153 3.63 -2.65 18.31
C LEU A 153 2.51 -2.88 17.31
N THR A 154 2.03 -4.13 17.18
CA THR A 154 0.95 -4.49 16.26
C THR A 154 -0.36 -3.77 16.61
N GLU A 155 -0.68 -3.65 17.90
CA GLU A 155 -1.84 -2.89 18.36
C GLU A 155 -1.73 -1.40 18.03
N TYR A 156 -0.51 -0.86 18.11
CA TYR A 156 -0.27 0.56 17.82
C TYR A 156 -0.32 0.90 16.33
N ILE A 157 0.30 0.08 15.47
CA ILE A 157 0.43 0.38 14.03
C ILE A 157 -0.60 -0.32 13.15
N THR A 158 -1.30 -1.35 13.65
CA THR A 158 -2.33 -2.15 12.96
C THR A 158 -1.87 -2.77 11.62
N TYR A 159 -0.59 -3.07 11.49
CA TYR A 159 -0.01 -3.81 10.36
C TYR A 159 0.20 -5.28 10.69
N ILE A 160 0.36 -6.11 9.65
CA ILE A 160 0.67 -7.53 9.78
C ILE A 160 2.01 -7.69 10.52
N SER A 161 2.02 -8.42 11.64
CA SER A 161 3.25 -8.76 12.35
C SER A 161 3.96 -9.95 11.71
N PRO A 162 5.29 -9.90 11.52
CA PRO A 162 6.08 -11.05 11.11
C PRO A 162 6.42 -12.00 12.27
N VAL A 163 6.02 -11.68 13.51
CA VAL A 163 6.38 -12.43 14.71
C VAL A 163 5.29 -13.46 15.04
N GLU A 164 5.69 -14.72 15.18
CA GLU A 164 4.78 -15.79 15.60
C GLU A 164 4.29 -15.57 17.04
N GLY A 165 3.04 -15.96 17.31
CA GLY A 165 2.44 -15.85 18.65
C GLY A 165 1.83 -14.50 19.00
N VAL A 166 2.01 -13.48 18.16
CA VAL A 166 1.44 -12.13 18.40
C VAL A 166 -0.07 -12.14 18.41
N LYS A 167 -0.69 -12.97 17.56
CA LYS A 167 -2.16 -13.05 17.45
C LYS A 167 -2.85 -13.43 18.76
N GLU A 168 -2.20 -14.25 19.59
CA GLU A 168 -2.69 -14.72 20.88
C GLU A 168 -2.48 -13.69 22.01
N LEU A 169 -1.67 -12.65 21.75
CA LEU A 169 -1.28 -11.64 22.74
C LEU A 169 -2.01 -10.29 22.55
N VAL A 170 -2.52 -10.01 21.33
CA VAL A 170 -3.26 -8.77 21.06
C VAL A 170 -4.71 -8.86 21.51
N GLU A 171 -5.39 -7.70 21.59
CA GLU A 171 -6.80 -7.62 21.90
C GLU A 171 -7.66 -8.51 20.98
N PRO A 172 -8.69 -9.22 21.52
CA PRO A 172 -9.46 -10.22 20.77
C PRO A 172 -10.15 -9.69 19.51
N GLU A 173 -10.48 -8.41 19.46
CA GLU A 173 -11.08 -7.81 18.26
C GLU A 173 -10.05 -7.60 17.16
N LEU A 174 -8.84 -7.14 17.50
CA LEU A 174 -7.74 -7.02 16.54
C LEU A 174 -7.29 -8.38 16.01
N ALA A 175 -7.28 -9.41 16.87
CA ALA A 175 -6.93 -10.79 16.46
C ALA A 175 -7.85 -11.37 15.38
N LYS A 176 -9.05 -10.79 15.20
CA LYS A 176 -10.03 -11.20 14.18
C LYS A 176 -9.95 -10.37 12.90
N ASP A 177 -9.22 -9.25 12.93
CA ASP A 177 -9.12 -8.35 11.78
C ASP A 177 -8.32 -9.03 10.65
N PRO A 178 -8.92 -9.28 9.48
CA PRO A 178 -8.24 -9.91 8.35
C PRO A 178 -7.17 -9.00 7.70
N LEU A 179 -7.17 -7.70 7.99
CA LEU A 179 -6.15 -6.78 7.49
C LEU A 179 -4.87 -6.85 8.32
N VAL A 180 -4.96 -7.28 9.59
CA VAL A 180 -3.82 -7.46 10.49
C VAL A 180 -3.40 -8.92 10.57
N PHE A 181 -4.37 -9.84 10.57
CA PHE A 181 -4.14 -11.30 10.62
C PHE A 181 -4.82 -12.00 9.43
N PRO A 182 -4.35 -11.73 8.19
CA PRO A 182 -4.95 -12.28 6.98
C PRO A 182 -4.78 -13.80 6.93
N THR A 183 -5.82 -14.47 6.45
CA THR A 183 -5.74 -15.92 6.21
C THR A 183 -4.86 -16.21 4.98
N PRO A 184 -4.28 -17.43 4.86
CA PRO A 184 -3.56 -17.82 3.66
C PRO A 184 -4.41 -17.70 2.38
N GLU A 185 -5.73 -17.90 2.47
CA GLU A 185 -6.64 -17.75 1.34
C GLU A 185 -6.79 -16.29 0.91
N PHE A 186 -6.80 -15.36 1.87
CA PHE A 186 -6.81 -13.92 1.60
C PHE A 186 -5.51 -13.51 0.90
N GLN A 187 -4.36 -13.96 1.41
CA GLN A 187 -3.03 -13.60 0.89
C GLN A 187 -2.77 -14.11 -0.54
N LYS A 188 -3.38 -15.22 -0.96
CA LYS A 188 -3.25 -15.76 -2.33
C LYS A 188 -3.68 -14.79 -3.43
N ASN A 189 -4.51 -13.79 -3.09
CA ASN A 189 -4.94 -12.77 -4.05
C ASN A 189 -3.96 -11.60 -4.15
N CYS A 190 -2.95 -11.54 -3.29
CA CYS A 190 -1.93 -10.51 -3.32
C CYS A 190 -0.69 -11.01 -4.07
N SER A 191 -0.10 -10.17 -4.90
CA SER A 191 1.27 -10.35 -5.37
C SER A 191 2.27 -9.84 -4.35
N THR A 192 3.46 -10.42 -4.32
CA THR A 192 4.57 -9.85 -3.56
C THR A 192 5.05 -8.55 -4.20
N GLN A 193 5.46 -7.58 -3.40
CA GLN A 193 6.09 -6.37 -3.93
C GLN A 193 7.40 -6.73 -4.61
N VAL A 194 7.52 -6.37 -5.87
CA VAL A 194 8.70 -6.64 -6.70
C VAL A 194 9.30 -5.35 -7.23
N SER A 195 10.53 -5.45 -7.74
CA SER A 195 11.18 -4.38 -8.50
C SER A 195 11.18 -4.72 -9.97
N PRO A 196 11.13 -3.72 -10.88
CA PRO A 196 11.30 -3.96 -12.30
C PRO A 196 12.68 -4.55 -12.60
N PRO A 197 12.86 -5.28 -13.71
CA PRO A 197 14.17 -5.80 -14.13
C PRO A 197 15.23 -4.71 -14.30
N ASP A 198 14.91 -3.60 -14.95
CA ASP A 198 15.75 -2.40 -15.05
C ASP A 198 15.21 -1.30 -14.11
N VAL A 199 15.64 -1.34 -12.84
CA VAL A 199 15.19 -0.41 -11.80
C VAL A 199 15.48 1.04 -12.17
N ASP A 200 16.65 1.33 -12.71
CA ASP A 200 17.08 2.71 -13.01
C ASP A 200 16.18 3.35 -14.08
N LYS A 201 15.98 2.62 -15.18
CA LYS A 201 15.13 3.08 -16.29
C LYS A 201 13.68 3.31 -15.86
N VAL A 202 13.12 2.38 -15.12
CA VAL A 202 11.69 2.45 -14.71
C VAL A 202 11.50 3.50 -13.62
N SER A 203 12.46 3.63 -12.68
CA SER A 203 12.42 4.70 -11.66
C SER A 203 12.55 6.09 -12.26
N GLU A 204 13.36 6.28 -13.32
CA GLU A 204 13.44 7.56 -14.03
C GLU A 204 12.08 7.91 -14.68
N ALA A 205 11.43 6.94 -15.31
CA ALA A 205 10.10 7.16 -15.89
C ALA A 205 9.08 7.54 -14.81
N TRP A 206 9.08 6.87 -13.67
CA TRP A 206 8.19 7.21 -12.56
C TRP A 206 8.48 8.60 -11.96
N ALA A 207 9.75 8.94 -11.79
CA ALA A 207 10.14 10.26 -11.27
C ALA A 207 9.62 11.39 -12.19
N ASN A 208 9.58 11.18 -13.50
CA ASN A 208 9.03 12.15 -14.44
C ASN A 208 7.52 12.37 -14.21
N VAL A 209 6.75 11.29 -13.94
CA VAL A 209 5.31 11.40 -13.59
C VAL A 209 5.09 12.20 -12.32
N LEU A 210 5.96 12.04 -11.30
CA LEU A 210 5.82 12.73 -10.03
C LEU A 210 6.17 14.23 -10.12
N THR A 211 6.96 14.63 -11.10
CA THR A 211 7.44 16.02 -11.25
C THR A 211 6.66 16.84 -12.27
N GLY A 212 5.85 16.22 -13.12
CA GLY A 212 4.96 16.86 -14.11
C GLY A 212 5.68 17.37 -15.32
#